data_db16eaf5af0256e6b3da7d3b41a2d85b
#
_entry.id   db16eaf5af0256e6b3da7d3b41a2d85b
#
_cell.length_a   1.000
_cell.length_b   1.000
_cell.length_c   1.000
_cell.angle_alpha   90.00
_cell.angle_beta   90.00
_cell.angle_gamma   90.00
#
_symmetry.space_group_name_H-M   'P 1'
#
loop_
_entity.id
_entity.type
_entity.pdbx_description
1 polymer ?
#
loop_
_entity_poly.entity_id
_entity_poly.type
_entity_poly.pdbx_seq_one_letter_code
_entity_poly.pdbx_strand_id
1 'polypeptide(L)'
;FKTRSRWKYLLYLLGFGVISEVPFDLFTTSQVFEPNWNNIMFTLAAVLITIWSIDTLREKMDRLPKLLWYLASVVIVAVMCFAAMNLGLDYEHHAILIGYFMYIFHQRYILSIPFSFLSMYKEPWALLGFALTLTYNGKRGRQYKIINYCFYPAHLLILGLLRLYLGI
;
A
#
# COMPACT_ATOMS: atom_id res chain seq x y z
N PHE A 1 -5.91 13.75 4.12
CA PHE A 1 -5.18 13.43 2.88
C PHE A 1 -4.50 14.69 2.33
N LYS A 2 -3.17 14.74 2.30
CA LYS A 2 -2.42 15.92 1.82
C LYS A 2 -2.15 15.91 0.29
N THR A 3 -2.77 15.02 -0.47
CA THR A 3 -2.58 14.92 -1.93
C THR A 3 -3.49 15.92 -2.64
N ARG A 4 -2.93 16.79 -3.46
CA ARG A 4 -3.66 17.82 -4.22
C ARG A 4 -4.66 17.23 -5.24
N SER A 5 -4.43 15.99 -5.72
CA SER A 5 -5.30 15.24 -6.62
C SER A 5 -5.08 13.74 -6.41
N ARG A 6 -6.07 13.06 -5.83
CA ARG A 6 -6.07 11.60 -5.61
C ARG A 6 -5.93 10.85 -6.94
N TRP A 7 -6.64 11.34 -7.98
CA TRP A 7 -6.62 10.75 -9.30
C TRP A 7 -5.24 10.76 -9.94
N LYS A 8 -4.54 11.90 -9.92
CA LYS A 8 -3.17 11.99 -10.44
C LYS A 8 -2.22 11.05 -9.69
N TYR A 9 -2.38 10.93 -8.37
CA TYR A 9 -1.56 10.03 -7.57
C TYR A 9 -1.83 8.56 -7.92
N LEU A 10 -3.10 8.18 -8.11
CA LEU A 10 -3.47 6.84 -8.57
C LEU A 10 -2.83 6.52 -9.93
N LEU A 11 -2.92 7.44 -10.89
CA LEU A 11 -2.30 7.26 -12.22
C LEU A 11 -0.77 7.08 -12.13
N TYR A 12 -0.10 7.82 -11.25
CA TYR A 12 1.34 7.59 -11.01
C TYR A 12 1.63 6.21 -10.43
N LEU A 13 0.86 5.77 -9.44
CA LEU A 13 1.05 4.43 -8.87
C LEU A 13 0.84 3.33 -9.93
N LEU A 14 -0.22 3.42 -10.72
CA LEU A 14 -0.49 2.45 -11.79
C LEU A 14 0.58 2.49 -12.89
N GLY A 15 0.96 3.68 -13.35
CA GLY A 15 1.99 3.83 -14.39
C GLY A 15 3.35 3.29 -13.95
N PHE A 16 3.80 3.65 -12.73
CA PHE A 16 5.04 3.09 -12.20
C PHE A 16 4.90 1.61 -11.79
N GLY A 17 3.69 1.15 -11.44
CA GLY A 17 3.39 -0.26 -11.25
C GLY A 17 3.71 -1.06 -12.51
N VAL A 18 3.19 -0.65 -13.66
CA VAL A 18 3.45 -1.31 -14.95
C VAL A 18 4.95 -1.30 -15.30
N ILE A 19 5.63 -0.15 -15.09
CA ILE A 19 7.08 -0.05 -15.36
C ILE A 19 7.90 -0.96 -14.43
N SER A 20 7.43 -1.15 -13.20
CA SER A 20 8.15 -1.91 -12.17
C SER A 20 7.89 -3.41 -12.21
N GLU A 21 6.94 -3.88 -13.04
CA GLU A 21 6.53 -5.30 -13.08
C GLU A 21 7.69 -6.18 -13.52
N VAL A 22 8.31 -5.88 -14.65
CA VAL A 22 9.47 -6.63 -15.15
C VAL A 22 10.64 -6.66 -14.15
N PRO A 23 11.10 -5.53 -13.58
CA PRO A 23 12.09 -5.55 -12.50
C PRO A 23 11.69 -6.37 -11.27
N PHE A 24 10.41 -6.33 -10.90
CA PHE A 24 9.89 -7.07 -9.75
C PHE A 24 9.89 -8.58 -10.01
N ASP A 25 9.42 -9.01 -11.17
CA ASP A 25 9.38 -10.43 -11.57
C ASP A 25 10.79 -11.01 -11.70
N LEU A 26 11.72 -10.28 -12.31
CA LEU A 26 13.13 -10.67 -12.36
C LEU A 26 13.74 -10.87 -10.98
N PHE A 27 13.41 -9.98 -10.03
CA PHE A 27 13.91 -10.08 -8.67
C PHE A 27 13.26 -11.20 -7.87
N THR A 28 11.95 -11.42 -7.99
CA THR A 28 11.19 -12.38 -7.16
C THR A 28 11.23 -13.80 -7.70
N THR A 29 11.09 -13.97 -9.01
CA THR A 29 10.93 -15.29 -9.67
C THR A 29 12.02 -15.62 -10.67
N SER A 30 12.93 -14.70 -10.97
CA SER A 30 13.93 -14.84 -12.06
C SER A 30 13.29 -14.98 -13.46
N GLN A 31 12.02 -14.61 -13.60
CA GLN A 31 11.28 -14.60 -14.87
C GLN A 31 11.05 -13.17 -15.32
N VAL A 32 10.84 -12.98 -16.63
CA VAL A 32 10.55 -11.64 -17.19
C VAL A 32 9.10 -11.22 -16.93
N PHE A 33 8.21 -12.20 -16.76
CA PHE A 33 6.79 -11.96 -16.55
C PHE A 33 6.16 -13.08 -15.72
N GLU A 34 5.58 -12.74 -14.56
CA GLU A 34 4.84 -13.62 -13.66
C GLU A 34 3.47 -13.03 -13.35
N PRO A 35 2.40 -13.48 -14.03
CA PRO A 35 1.08 -12.85 -13.96
C PRO A 35 0.34 -13.05 -12.62
N ASN A 36 0.81 -13.97 -11.78
CA ASN A 36 0.15 -14.32 -10.52
C ASN A 36 0.59 -13.46 -9.33
N TRP A 37 1.64 -12.65 -9.52
CA TRP A 37 2.19 -11.84 -8.43
C TRP A 37 2.48 -10.42 -8.92
N ASN A 38 1.80 -9.45 -8.37
CA ASN A 38 1.88 -8.05 -8.78
C ASN A 38 2.61 -7.21 -7.74
N ASN A 39 3.44 -6.27 -8.20
CA ASN A 39 4.31 -5.47 -7.34
C ASN A 39 3.56 -4.51 -6.39
N ILE A 40 4.29 -4.00 -5.39
CA ILE A 40 3.75 -3.14 -4.32
C ILE A 40 3.05 -1.85 -4.81
N MET A 41 3.35 -1.36 -6.01
CA MET A 41 2.72 -0.13 -6.52
C MET A 41 1.23 -0.36 -6.80
N PHE A 42 0.85 -1.55 -7.28
CA PHE A 42 -0.56 -1.93 -7.44
C PHE A 42 -1.24 -2.10 -6.09
N THR A 43 -0.54 -2.66 -5.10
CA THR A 43 -1.02 -2.76 -3.72
C THR A 43 -1.31 -1.37 -3.12
N LEU A 44 -0.39 -0.42 -3.29
CA LEU A 44 -0.59 0.96 -2.83
C LEU A 44 -1.74 1.67 -3.57
N ALA A 45 -1.94 1.36 -4.86
CA ALA A 45 -3.11 1.83 -5.61
C ALA A 45 -4.41 1.28 -5.03
N ALA A 46 -4.46 -0.02 -4.69
CA ALA A 46 -5.61 -0.66 -4.05
C ALA A 46 -5.91 -0.05 -2.67
N VAL A 47 -4.89 0.19 -1.84
CA VAL A 47 -5.03 0.92 -0.56
C VAL A 47 -5.61 2.32 -0.77
N LEU A 48 -5.10 3.06 -1.77
CA LEU A 48 -5.60 4.38 -2.10
C LEU A 48 -7.07 4.35 -2.53
N ILE A 49 -7.46 3.40 -3.38
CA ILE A 49 -8.85 3.21 -3.82
C ILE A 49 -9.75 2.88 -2.63
N THR A 50 -9.31 2.01 -1.74
CA THR A 50 -10.03 1.63 -0.51
C THR A 50 -10.33 2.86 0.34
N ILE A 51 -9.29 3.65 0.68
CA ILE A 51 -9.45 4.84 1.51
C ILE A 51 -10.29 5.90 0.79
N TRP A 52 -10.10 6.08 -0.52
CA TRP A 52 -10.90 7.02 -1.30
C TRP A 52 -12.38 6.64 -1.33
N SER A 53 -12.69 5.35 -1.48
CA SER A 53 -14.07 4.85 -1.43
C SER A 53 -14.72 5.11 -0.08
N ILE A 54 -14.00 4.88 1.02
CA ILE A 54 -14.46 5.13 2.38
C ILE A 54 -14.70 6.63 2.63
N ASP A 55 -13.79 7.50 2.17
CA ASP A 55 -13.95 8.97 2.24
C ASP A 55 -15.20 9.43 1.47
N THR A 56 -15.35 8.97 0.22
CA THR A 56 -16.50 9.33 -0.62
C THR A 56 -17.82 8.87 0.00
N LEU A 57 -17.81 7.67 0.59
CA LEU A 57 -18.98 7.15 1.31
C LEU A 57 -19.31 8.03 2.52
N ARG A 58 -18.30 8.46 3.28
CA ARG A 58 -18.47 9.35 4.43
C ARG A 58 -19.13 10.67 4.05
N GLU A 59 -18.67 11.28 2.93
CA GLU A 59 -19.24 12.52 2.42
C GLU A 59 -20.73 12.35 2.02
N LYS A 60 -21.09 11.20 1.44
CA LYS A 60 -22.46 10.90 1.02
C LYS A 60 -23.39 10.51 2.19
N MET A 61 -22.82 9.95 3.24
CA MET A 61 -23.55 9.43 4.40
C MET A 61 -23.53 10.37 5.62
N ASP A 62 -23.27 11.66 5.39
CA ASP A 62 -23.09 12.65 6.47
C ASP A 62 -24.34 12.77 7.40
N ARG A 63 -25.54 12.43 6.88
CA ARG A 63 -26.82 12.43 7.63
C ARG A 63 -27.14 11.12 8.32
N LEU A 64 -26.35 10.04 8.12
CA LEU A 64 -26.62 8.73 8.67
C LEU A 64 -25.84 8.49 9.98
N PRO A 65 -26.32 7.56 10.85
CA PRO A 65 -25.59 7.18 12.06
C PRO A 65 -24.17 6.72 11.75
N LYS A 66 -23.21 7.17 12.55
CA LYS A 66 -21.79 6.81 12.41
C LYS A 66 -21.57 5.29 12.36
N LEU A 67 -22.41 4.53 13.04
CA LEU A 67 -22.36 3.06 13.03
C LEU A 67 -22.52 2.49 11.63
N LEU A 68 -23.47 3.00 10.84
CA LEU A 68 -23.68 2.54 9.46
C LEU A 68 -22.48 2.84 8.57
N TRP A 69 -21.85 3.99 8.75
CA TRP A 69 -20.61 4.29 8.04
C TRP A 69 -19.47 3.32 8.40
N TYR A 70 -19.29 2.98 9.69
CA TYR A 70 -18.29 1.99 10.12
C TYR A 70 -18.59 0.61 9.52
N LEU A 71 -19.83 0.14 9.57
CA LEU A 71 -20.21 -1.15 8.98
C LEU A 71 -19.94 -1.17 7.46
N ALA A 72 -20.34 -0.12 6.75
CA ALA A 72 -20.09 -0.01 5.32
C ALA A 72 -18.58 0.09 4.99
N SER A 73 -17.78 0.75 5.82
CA SER A 73 -16.32 0.79 5.64
C SER A 73 -15.69 -0.59 5.81
N VAL A 74 -16.16 -1.40 6.77
CA VAL A 74 -15.71 -2.79 6.95
C VAL A 74 -16.05 -3.64 5.72
N VAL A 75 -17.24 -3.47 5.14
CA VAL A 75 -17.62 -4.20 3.91
C VAL A 75 -16.70 -3.81 2.75
N ILE A 76 -16.42 -2.51 2.56
CA ILE A 76 -15.47 -2.05 1.52
C ILE A 76 -14.11 -2.70 1.72
N VAL A 77 -13.58 -2.69 2.95
CA VAL A 77 -12.28 -3.29 3.28
C VAL A 77 -12.29 -4.79 3.00
N ALA A 78 -13.35 -5.52 3.40
CA ALA A 78 -13.46 -6.96 3.16
C ALA A 78 -13.43 -7.29 1.65
N VAL A 79 -14.19 -6.54 0.85
CA VAL A 79 -14.21 -6.69 -0.62
C VAL A 79 -12.83 -6.42 -1.20
N MET A 80 -12.17 -5.35 -0.76
CA MET A 80 -10.83 -4.98 -1.26
C MET A 80 -9.75 -5.97 -0.81
N CYS A 81 -9.83 -6.54 0.40
CA CYS A 81 -8.96 -7.62 0.85
C CYS A 81 -9.13 -8.86 -0.03
N PHE A 82 -10.36 -9.26 -0.31
CA PHE A 82 -10.65 -10.37 -1.20
C PHE A 82 -10.12 -10.11 -2.63
N ALA A 83 -10.32 -8.92 -3.16
CA ALA A 83 -9.78 -8.53 -4.46
C ALA A 83 -8.25 -8.55 -4.48
N ALA A 84 -7.58 -8.03 -3.44
CA ALA A 84 -6.12 -8.02 -3.33
C ALA A 84 -5.52 -9.43 -3.34
N MET A 85 -6.15 -10.39 -2.64
CA MET A 85 -5.73 -11.79 -2.63
C MET A 85 -5.91 -12.44 -4.01
N ASN A 86 -7.04 -12.21 -4.69
CA ASN A 86 -7.30 -12.81 -5.99
C ASN A 86 -6.46 -12.19 -7.12
N LEU A 87 -6.04 -10.95 -6.98
CA LEU A 87 -5.16 -10.26 -7.93
C LEU A 87 -3.67 -10.53 -7.66
N GLY A 88 -3.32 -11.31 -6.65
CA GLY A 88 -1.94 -11.60 -6.30
C GLY A 88 -1.14 -10.32 -5.97
N LEU A 89 -1.75 -9.35 -5.28
CA LEU A 89 -1.06 -8.13 -4.90
C LEU A 89 -0.01 -8.41 -3.82
N ASP A 90 1.16 -7.79 -3.95
CA ASP A 90 2.21 -7.88 -2.92
C ASP A 90 1.65 -7.40 -1.56
N TYR A 91 1.97 -8.15 -0.49
CA TYR A 91 1.33 -8.01 0.84
C TYR A 91 -0.18 -8.24 0.89
N GLU A 92 -0.85 -8.62 -0.19
CA GLU A 92 -2.26 -9.05 -0.24
C GLU A 92 -3.20 -8.18 0.63
N HIS A 93 -4.01 -8.83 1.48
CA HIS A 93 -4.94 -8.18 2.40
C HIS A 93 -4.25 -7.40 3.54
N HIS A 94 -3.01 -7.76 3.90
CA HIS A 94 -2.27 -7.11 4.99
C HIS A 94 -2.09 -5.61 4.74
N ALA A 95 -1.71 -5.23 3.53
CA ALA A 95 -1.52 -3.81 3.19
C ALA A 95 -2.84 -3.01 3.24
N ILE A 96 -3.95 -3.63 2.80
CA ILE A 96 -5.28 -3.00 2.87
C ILE A 96 -5.67 -2.75 4.33
N LEU A 97 -5.46 -3.74 5.22
CA LEU A 97 -5.75 -3.61 6.65
C LEU A 97 -4.86 -2.54 7.32
N ILE A 98 -3.56 -2.52 7.02
CA ILE A 98 -2.66 -1.47 7.53
C ILE A 98 -3.15 -0.10 7.09
N GLY A 99 -3.44 0.09 5.81
CA GLY A 99 -3.96 1.35 5.28
C GLY A 99 -5.26 1.77 5.97
N TYR A 100 -6.16 0.84 6.19
CA TYR A 100 -7.43 1.08 6.89
C TYR A 100 -7.21 1.47 8.35
N PHE A 101 -6.41 0.74 9.13
CA PHE A 101 -6.16 1.06 10.53
C PHE A 101 -5.43 2.39 10.69
N MET A 102 -4.44 2.66 9.84
CA MET A 102 -3.76 3.96 9.83
C MET A 102 -4.71 5.11 9.45
N TYR A 103 -5.70 4.86 8.60
CA TYR A 103 -6.72 5.85 8.22
C TYR A 103 -7.73 6.09 9.35
N ILE A 104 -8.32 5.04 9.92
CA ILE A 104 -9.34 5.16 10.98
C ILE A 104 -8.76 5.78 12.25
N PHE A 105 -7.55 5.40 12.62
CA PHE A 105 -6.87 5.86 13.83
C PHE A 105 -5.81 6.93 13.56
N HIS A 106 -5.90 7.69 12.44
CA HIS A 106 -4.85 8.61 12.00
C HIS A 106 -4.41 9.67 13.03
N GLN A 107 -5.26 9.99 14.02
CA GLN A 107 -4.94 10.90 15.13
C GLN A 107 -4.57 10.16 16.43
N ARG A 108 -4.60 8.85 16.44
CA ARG A 108 -4.38 8.01 17.63
C ARG A 108 -3.35 6.91 17.30
N TYR A 109 -2.10 7.29 17.18
CA TYR A 109 -1.01 6.34 16.83
C TYR A 109 -0.90 5.17 17.81
N ILE A 110 -1.24 5.37 19.09
CA ILE A 110 -1.29 4.31 20.11
C ILE A 110 -2.24 3.18 19.72
N LEU A 111 -3.30 3.46 18.97
CA LEU A 111 -4.24 2.46 18.47
C LEU A 111 -3.86 1.98 17.05
N SER A 112 -3.49 2.91 16.16
CA SER A 112 -3.23 2.56 14.76
C SER A 112 -2.07 1.58 14.61
N ILE A 113 -0.99 1.75 15.39
CA ILE A 113 0.22 0.92 15.28
C ILE A 113 -0.03 -0.52 15.73
N PRO A 114 -0.60 -0.82 16.93
CA PRO A 114 -0.88 -2.19 17.34
C PRO A 114 -1.81 -2.93 16.36
N PHE A 115 -2.89 -2.29 15.90
CA PHE A 115 -3.80 -2.93 14.94
C PHE A 115 -3.15 -3.18 13.57
N SER A 116 -2.33 -2.23 13.09
CA SER A 116 -1.57 -2.40 11.85
C SER A 116 -0.51 -3.49 11.99
N PHE A 117 0.20 -3.56 13.13
CA PHE A 117 1.17 -4.61 13.39
C PHE A 117 0.51 -5.99 13.52
N LEU A 118 -0.66 -6.07 14.18
CA LEU A 118 -1.41 -7.32 14.30
C LEU A 118 -1.78 -7.89 12.93
N SER A 119 -2.06 -7.06 11.93
CA SER A 119 -2.31 -7.54 10.57
C SER A 119 -1.05 -8.13 9.91
N MET A 120 0.16 -7.80 10.37
CA MET A 120 1.45 -8.34 9.89
C MET A 120 2.22 -9.13 10.96
N TYR A 121 1.52 -9.84 11.85
CA TYR A 121 2.16 -10.52 12.98
C TYR A 121 3.23 -11.57 12.59
N LYS A 122 3.15 -12.09 11.38
CA LYS A 122 4.16 -13.04 10.84
C LYS A 122 5.48 -12.37 10.48
N GLU A 123 5.50 -11.04 10.36
CA GLU A 123 6.67 -10.24 10.01
C GLU A 123 7.12 -9.39 11.21
N PRO A 124 7.81 -9.99 12.22
CA PRO A 124 8.16 -9.27 13.45
C PRO A 124 9.05 -8.05 13.20
N TRP A 125 9.83 -8.04 12.13
CA TRP A 125 10.66 -6.90 11.72
C TRP A 125 9.86 -5.67 11.30
N ALA A 126 8.58 -5.85 10.93
CA ALA A 126 7.68 -4.74 10.65
C ALA A 126 7.50 -3.81 11.87
N LEU A 127 7.69 -4.34 13.10
CA LEU A 127 7.64 -3.53 14.31
C LEU A 127 8.65 -2.38 14.31
N LEU A 128 9.84 -2.58 13.74
CA LEU A 128 10.84 -1.52 13.59
C LEU A 128 10.34 -0.40 12.67
N GLY A 129 9.68 -0.76 11.57
CA GLY A 129 9.05 0.22 10.66
C GLY A 129 7.93 1.01 11.36
N PHE A 130 7.08 0.34 12.11
CA PHE A 130 6.03 1.00 12.89
C PHE A 130 6.61 1.88 14.01
N ALA A 131 7.68 1.45 14.70
CA ALA A 131 8.35 2.27 15.69
C ALA A 131 8.93 3.56 15.09
N LEU A 132 9.49 3.49 13.88
CA LEU A 132 9.96 4.68 13.16
C LEU A 132 8.82 5.67 12.83
N THR A 133 7.58 5.19 12.65
CA THR A 133 6.45 6.10 12.42
C THR A 133 6.12 6.96 13.64
N LEU A 134 6.45 6.50 14.86
CA LEU A 134 6.28 7.28 16.10
C LEU A 134 7.22 8.49 16.19
N THR A 135 8.36 8.45 15.51
CA THR A 135 9.31 9.56 15.48
C THR A 135 8.93 10.65 14.48
N TYR A 136 7.85 10.43 13.70
CA TYR A 136 7.43 11.36 12.67
C TYR A 136 6.84 12.64 13.27
N ASN A 137 7.48 13.76 12.97
CA ASN A 137 7.13 15.09 13.50
C ASN A 137 5.99 15.80 12.74
N GLY A 138 5.29 15.13 11.85
CA GLY A 138 4.20 15.69 11.04
C GLY A 138 4.64 16.61 9.88
N LYS A 139 5.94 16.94 9.77
CA LYS A 139 6.47 17.81 8.71
C LYS A 139 6.89 16.98 7.50
N ARG A 140 6.49 17.43 6.31
CA ARG A 140 6.90 16.80 5.07
C ARG A 140 8.35 17.17 4.76
N GLY A 141 9.23 16.17 4.64
CA GLY A 141 10.61 16.34 4.19
C GLY A 141 10.69 16.81 2.72
N ARG A 142 11.90 17.22 2.29
CA ARG A 142 12.16 17.49 0.87
C ARG A 142 11.98 16.20 0.07
N GLN A 143 11.16 16.26 -0.97
CA GLN A 143 10.88 15.11 -1.84
C GLN A 143 11.27 15.43 -3.28
N TYR A 144 12.15 14.62 -3.83
CA TYR A 144 12.47 14.61 -5.25
C TYR A 144 11.61 13.53 -5.90
N LYS A 145 10.43 13.93 -6.41
CA LYS A 145 9.42 13.00 -6.93
C LYS A 145 9.97 12.00 -7.94
N ILE A 146 10.77 12.47 -8.90
CA ILE A 146 11.35 11.61 -9.93
C ILE A 146 12.27 10.56 -9.30
N ILE A 147 13.16 10.97 -8.39
CA ILE A 147 14.09 10.05 -7.72
C ILE A 147 13.31 8.98 -6.94
N ASN A 148 12.29 9.39 -6.17
CA ASN A 148 11.51 8.46 -5.37
C ASN A 148 10.75 7.43 -6.23
N TYR A 149 10.20 7.85 -7.37
CA TYR A 149 9.50 6.92 -8.26
C TYR A 149 10.45 6.03 -9.05
N CYS A 150 11.57 6.56 -9.56
CA CYS A 150 12.54 5.78 -10.32
C CYS A 150 13.37 4.85 -9.44
N PHE A 151 13.53 5.15 -8.15
CA PHE A 151 14.31 4.33 -7.23
C PHE A 151 13.76 2.89 -7.15
N TYR A 152 12.43 2.75 -7.04
CA TYR A 152 11.82 1.43 -6.87
C TYR A 152 12.08 0.50 -8.07
N PRO A 153 11.76 0.81 -9.34
CA PRO A 153 12.08 -0.06 -10.44
C PRO A 153 13.60 -0.22 -10.67
N ALA A 154 14.39 0.82 -10.43
CA ALA A 154 15.84 0.77 -10.67
C ALA A 154 16.54 -0.19 -9.70
N HIS A 155 16.26 -0.13 -8.38
CA HIS A 155 16.92 -1.02 -7.44
C HIS A 155 16.47 -2.48 -7.62
N LEU A 156 15.20 -2.74 -7.94
CA LEU A 156 14.71 -4.09 -8.23
C LEU A 156 15.36 -4.65 -9.50
N LEU A 157 15.54 -3.83 -10.52
CA LEU A 157 16.23 -4.25 -11.74
C LEU A 157 17.69 -4.65 -11.44
N ILE A 158 18.41 -3.84 -10.66
CA ILE A 158 19.80 -4.14 -10.27
C ILE A 158 19.85 -5.46 -9.49
N LEU A 159 18.95 -5.64 -8.50
CA LEU A 159 18.88 -6.86 -7.70
C LEU A 159 18.47 -8.08 -8.53
N GLY A 160 17.51 -7.94 -9.44
CA GLY A 160 17.08 -8.99 -10.35
C GLY A 160 18.20 -9.43 -11.31
N LEU A 161 18.92 -8.48 -11.89
CA LEU A 161 20.08 -8.78 -12.74
C LEU A 161 21.22 -9.45 -11.94
N LEU A 162 21.46 -9.00 -10.71
CA LEU A 162 22.44 -9.62 -9.82
C LEU A 162 22.03 -11.06 -9.47
N ARG A 163 20.76 -11.29 -9.20
CA ARG A 163 20.21 -12.63 -8.94
C ARG A 163 20.42 -13.56 -10.13
N LEU A 164 20.10 -13.11 -11.34
CA LEU A 164 20.35 -13.89 -12.56
C LEU A 164 21.84 -14.19 -12.77
N TYR A 165 22.71 -13.22 -12.49
CA TYR A 165 24.16 -13.40 -12.62
C TYR A 165 24.72 -14.42 -11.62
N LEU A 166 24.20 -14.42 -10.38
CA LEU A 166 24.64 -15.34 -9.32
C LEU A 166 23.98 -16.73 -9.42
N GLY A 167 22.93 -16.89 -10.23
CA GLY A 167 22.24 -18.16 -10.41
C GLY A 167 21.43 -18.64 -9.19
N ILE A 168 20.91 -17.68 -8.37
CA ILE A 168 20.15 -17.93 -7.12
C ILE A 168 18.68 -17.50 -7.26
#